data_f66748c88d2de3033f21611fd23387cf
#
_entry.id   f66748c88d2de3033f21611fd23387cf
#
_cell.length_a   1.000
_cell.length_b   1.000
_cell.length_c   1.000
_cell.angle_alpha   90.00
_cell.angle_beta   90.00
_cell.angle_gamma   90.00
#
_symmetry.space_group_name_H-M   'P 1'
#
loop_
_entity.id
_entity.type
_entity.pdbx_description
1 polymer ?
#
loop_
_entity_poly.entity_id
_entity_poly.type
_entity_poly.pdbx_seq_one_letter_code
_entity_poly.pdbx_strand_id
1 'polypeptide(L)'
;DIKKLEKQINYLKKNPKYKICHTDEIWIRNSLRVNPHYKHKKYGGYIFDKCLDICRISPSSVIINKSIFDNVGLFDETLPVCEDYDLWLKITAKFPVLYLNEKLTIKYGGHSNQLSKKYWGMDRFRIKALENIIKNNSLNKKYEILAKQTLQKKAEIYLKGLKKRNK
;
A
#
# COMPACT_ATOMS: atom_id res chain seq x y z
N ASP A 1 12.58 -6.64 13.60
CA ASP A 1 13.08 -6.26 14.92
C ASP A 1 12.18 -6.84 16.02
N ILE A 2 12.78 -7.44 17.06
CA ILE A 2 12.05 -8.09 18.17
C ILE A 2 11.21 -7.08 18.97
N LYS A 3 11.58 -5.81 18.99
CA LYS A 3 10.86 -4.72 19.69
C LYS A 3 9.83 -4.01 18.81
N LYS A 4 9.63 -4.46 17.55
CA LYS A 4 8.73 -3.79 16.61
C LYS A 4 7.32 -3.66 17.18
N LEU A 5 6.73 -4.75 17.64
CA LEU A 5 5.36 -4.75 18.16
C LEU A 5 5.21 -3.88 19.40
N GLU A 6 6.13 -4.00 20.34
CA GLU A 6 6.16 -3.20 21.57
C GLU A 6 6.19 -1.70 21.25
N LYS A 7 7.12 -1.28 20.38
CA LYS A 7 7.29 0.12 19.99
C LYS A 7 6.04 0.67 19.30
N GLN A 8 5.47 -0.09 18.35
CA GLN A 8 4.25 0.33 17.64
C GLN A 8 3.04 0.42 18.58
N ILE A 9 2.86 -0.54 19.48
CA ILE A 9 1.76 -0.51 20.46
C ILE A 9 1.91 0.68 21.41
N ASN A 10 3.11 0.91 21.94
CA ASN A 10 3.36 2.05 22.81
C ASN A 10 3.16 3.38 22.09
N TYR A 11 3.51 3.46 20.80
CA TYR A 11 3.30 4.64 20.00
C TYR A 11 1.81 4.87 19.70
N LEU A 12 1.04 3.82 19.42
CA LEU A 12 -0.41 3.90 19.28
C LEU A 12 -1.11 4.32 20.57
N LYS A 13 -0.70 3.77 21.73
CA LYS A 13 -1.25 4.18 23.05
C LYS A 13 -1.06 5.68 23.33
N LYS A 14 0.07 6.26 22.92
CA LYS A 14 0.35 7.70 23.02
C LYS A 14 -0.42 8.53 22.00
N ASN A 15 -0.99 7.91 20.98
CA ASN A 15 -1.69 8.56 19.88
C ASN A 15 -3.07 7.90 19.62
N PRO A 16 -4.02 7.98 20.58
CA PRO A 16 -5.25 7.16 20.60
C PRO A 16 -6.21 7.43 19.43
N LYS A 17 -6.07 8.55 18.73
CA LYS A 17 -6.85 8.84 17.52
C LYS A 17 -6.50 7.96 16.31
N TYR A 18 -5.34 7.29 16.34
CA TYR A 18 -4.90 6.42 15.26
C TYR A 18 -5.24 4.96 15.56
N LYS A 19 -5.69 4.25 14.55
CA LYS A 19 -6.04 2.83 14.61
C LYS A 19 -5.11 1.94 13.78
N ILE A 20 -4.17 2.55 13.08
CA ILE A 20 -3.17 1.87 12.24
C ILE A 20 -1.82 2.55 12.42
N CYS A 21 -0.76 1.75 12.53
CA CYS A 21 0.61 2.23 12.62
C CYS A 21 1.52 1.39 11.73
N HIS A 22 2.37 2.03 10.95
CA HIS A 22 3.43 1.35 10.20
C HIS A 22 4.81 1.96 10.50
N THR A 23 5.86 1.20 10.14
CA THR A 23 7.25 1.59 10.35
C THR A 23 7.99 1.79 9.04
N ASP A 24 9.21 2.32 9.13
CA ASP A 24 10.16 2.26 8.02
C ASP A 24 10.82 0.88 7.92
N GLU A 25 11.60 0.66 6.86
CA GLU A 25 12.13 -0.62 6.43
C GLU A 25 13.61 -0.54 6.06
N ILE A 26 14.32 -1.64 6.28
CA ILE A 26 15.62 -1.92 5.67
C ILE A 26 15.37 -2.86 4.48
N TRP A 27 15.93 -2.54 3.34
CA TRP A 27 15.81 -3.39 2.15
C TRP A 27 17.12 -4.13 1.90
N ILE A 28 17.03 -5.45 1.77
CA ILE A 28 18.15 -6.32 1.41
C ILE A 28 17.78 -7.01 0.10
N ARG A 29 18.67 -6.94 -0.89
CA ARG A 29 18.53 -7.61 -2.18
C ARG A 29 19.81 -8.35 -2.51
N ASN A 30 19.72 -9.65 -2.79
CA ASN A 30 20.86 -10.51 -3.04
C ASN A 30 21.95 -10.36 -1.95
N SER A 31 21.53 -10.42 -0.68
CA SER A 31 22.37 -10.25 0.52
C SER A 31 23.01 -8.88 0.71
N LEU A 32 22.75 -7.91 -0.17
CA LEU A 32 23.26 -6.56 -0.05
C LEU A 32 22.16 -5.59 0.39
N ARG A 33 22.49 -4.68 1.30
CA ARG A 33 21.59 -3.58 1.68
C ARG A 33 21.46 -2.60 0.52
N VAL A 34 20.21 -2.29 0.15
CA VAL A 34 19.89 -1.34 -0.91
C VAL A 34 19.04 -0.19 -0.34
N ASN A 35 19.28 1.02 -0.84
CA ASN A 35 18.44 2.15 -0.53
C ASN A 35 17.17 2.10 -1.40
N PRO A 36 15.97 2.18 -0.80
CA PRO A 36 14.75 2.28 -1.59
C PRO A 36 14.73 3.57 -2.41
N HIS A 37 14.21 3.49 -3.62
CA HIS A 37 13.98 4.68 -4.44
C HIS A 37 13.04 5.66 -3.71
N TYR A 38 13.21 6.97 -3.89
CA TYR A 38 12.46 8.04 -3.20
C TYR A 38 10.93 7.86 -3.27
N LYS A 39 10.41 7.27 -4.37
CA LYS A 39 8.99 6.95 -4.52
C LYS A 39 8.44 6.00 -3.44
N HIS A 40 9.29 5.28 -2.71
CA HIS A 40 8.91 4.38 -1.61
C HIS A 40 8.95 5.07 -0.24
N LYS A 41 9.15 6.38 -0.20
CA LYS A 41 9.09 7.16 1.04
C LYS A 41 7.80 6.88 1.79
N LYS A 42 7.92 6.66 3.09
CA LYS A 42 6.79 6.41 4.00
C LYS A 42 6.22 7.73 4.50
N TYR A 43 4.95 7.73 4.85
CA TYR A 43 4.21 8.91 5.30
C TYR A 43 3.25 8.55 6.42
N GLY A 44 2.90 9.56 7.25
CA GLY A 44 1.83 9.50 8.25
C GLY A 44 0.75 10.54 7.99
N GLY A 45 -0.34 10.46 8.74
CA GLY A 45 -1.50 11.33 8.61
C GLY A 45 -2.50 10.84 7.56
N TYR A 46 -3.21 11.75 6.91
CA TYR A 46 -4.13 11.43 5.81
C TYR A 46 -3.33 11.29 4.51
N ILE A 47 -3.01 10.06 4.14
CA ILE A 47 -2.08 9.71 3.06
C ILE A 47 -2.73 9.01 1.86
N PHE A 48 -4.04 9.12 1.69
CA PHE A 48 -4.74 8.50 0.57
C PHE A 48 -4.12 8.87 -0.78
N ASP A 49 -3.86 10.15 -1.00
CA ASP A 49 -3.22 10.66 -2.21
C ASP A 49 -1.84 10.03 -2.47
N LYS A 50 -1.08 9.75 -1.40
CA LYS A 50 0.24 9.11 -1.49
C LYS A 50 0.15 7.61 -1.79
N CYS A 51 -0.97 6.96 -1.44
CA CYS A 51 -1.19 5.54 -1.67
C CYS A 51 -1.73 5.22 -3.07
N LEU A 52 -2.25 6.21 -3.80
CA LEU A 52 -2.81 6.01 -5.14
C LEU A 52 -1.79 5.52 -6.17
N ASP A 53 -0.58 6.02 -6.10
CA ASP A 53 0.46 5.76 -7.09
C ASP A 53 1.08 4.35 -6.95
N ILE A 54 1.47 4.01 -5.72
CA ILE A 54 2.06 2.70 -5.36
C ILE A 54 1.66 2.29 -3.95
N CYS A 55 1.88 1.01 -3.62
CA CYS A 55 1.76 0.50 -2.26
C CYS A 55 2.82 1.15 -1.35
N ARG A 56 2.38 2.01 -0.43
CA ARG A 56 3.25 2.76 0.51
C ARG A 56 3.44 2.04 1.84
N ILE A 57 2.51 1.19 2.21
CA ILE A 57 2.51 0.45 3.46
C ILE A 57 2.82 -1.01 3.14
N SER A 58 3.87 -1.55 3.74
CA SER A 58 4.16 -2.98 3.60
C SER A 58 3.40 -3.76 4.68
N PRO A 59 2.69 -4.85 4.35
CA PRO A 59 1.94 -5.65 5.34
C PRO A 59 2.78 -6.08 6.53
N SER A 60 4.06 -6.44 6.32
CA SER A 60 4.97 -6.83 7.39
C SER A 60 5.38 -5.70 8.34
N SER A 61 5.16 -4.43 7.96
CA SER A 61 5.53 -3.26 8.76
C SER A 61 4.39 -2.68 9.59
N VAL A 62 3.16 -3.21 9.45
CA VAL A 62 1.95 -2.58 9.98
C VAL A 62 1.37 -3.29 11.20
N ILE A 63 0.73 -2.52 12.07
CA ILE A 63 -0.25 -2.98 13.07
C ILE A 63 -1.56 -2.25 12.80
N ILE A 64 -2.67 -2.99 12.83
CA ILE A 64 -4.02 -2.49 12.58
C ILE A 64 -4.92 -2.89 13.74
N ASN A 65 -5.70 -1.95 14.26
CA ASN A 65 -6.78 -2.27 15.18
C ASN A 65 -7.88 -3.02 14.40
N LYS A 66 -8.34 -4.14 14.96
CA LYS A 66 -9.33 -5.01 14.32
C LYS A 66 -10.60 -4.26 13.90
N SER A 67 -11.02 -3.25 14.67
CA SER A 67 -12.20 -2.43 14.34
C SER A 67 -12.14 -1.67 13.02
N ILE A 68 -10.96 -1.53 12.39
CA ILE A 68 -10.85 -0.96 11.04
C ILE A 68 -11.56 -1.85 10.02
N PHE A 69 -11.42 -3.16 10.14
CA PHE A 69 -12.02 -4.12 9.20
C PHE A 69 -13.55 -4.10 9.21
N ASP A 70 -14.19 -3.73 10.34
CA ASP A 70 -15.64 -3.53 10.42
C ASP A 70 -16.13 -2.39 9.51
N ASN A 71 -15.23 -1.45 9.19
CA ASN A 71 -15.53 -0.26 8.39
C ASN A 71 -15.13 -0.36 6.93
N VAL A 72 -14.11 -1.18 6.61
CA VAL A 72 -13.50 -1.21 5.27
C VAL A 72 -13.52 -2.60 4.62
N GLY A 73 -13.89 -3.63 5.39
CA GLY A 73 -13.82 -5.03 4.97
C GLY A 73 -12.40 -5.59 5.05
N LEU A 74 -12.25 -6.83 4.62
CA LEU A 74 -11.00 -7.58 4.62
C LEU A 74 -10.24 -7.41 3.28
N PHE A 75 -9.17 -8.20 3.12
CA PHE A 75 -8.48 -8.34 1.84
C PHE A 75 -9.43 -8.89 0.76
N ASP A 76 -9.31 -8.37 -0.45
CA ASP A 76 -10.05 -8.90 -1.61
C ASP A 76 -9.33 -10.16 -2.13
N GLU A 77 -9.89 -11.34 -1.82
CA GLU A 77 -9.34 -12.64 -2.21
C GLU A 77 -9.38 -12.88 -3.73
N THR A 78 -10.12 -12.07 -4.49
CA THR A 78 -10.14 -12.13 -5.96
C THR A 78 -8.91 -11.47 -6.60
N LEU A 79 -8.09 -10.78 -5.79
CA LEU A 79 -6.84 -10.15 -6.22
C LEU A 79 -5.66 -11.06 -5.88
N PRO A 80 -5.05 -11.75 -6.83
CA PRO A 80 -3.91 -12.62 -6.57
C PRO A 80 -2.63 -11.85 -6.21
N VAL A 81 -2.61 -10.54 -6.45
CA VAL A 81 -1.58 -9.56 -6.09
C VAL A 81 -2.20 -8.18 -5.98
N CYS A 82 -1.55 -7.26 -5.27
CA CYS A 82 -2.05 -5.92 -4.96
C CYS A 82 -3.29 -5.92 -4.05
N GLU A 83 -3.57 -7.02 -3.36
CA GLU A 83 -4.57 -7.12 -2.30
C GLU A 83 -4.27 -6.14 -1.16
N ASP A 84 -2.98 -5.95 -0.88
CA ASP A 84 -2.50 -4.97 0.08
C ASP A 84 -2.75 -3.52 -0.39
N TYR A 85 -2.50 -3.24 -1.66
CA TYR A 85 -2.79 -1.93 -2.24
C TYR A 85 -4.29 -1.59 -2.17
N ASP A 86 -5.17 -2.54 -2.50
CA ASP A 86 -6.62 -2.38 -2.39
C ASP A 86 -7.04 -2.06 -0.95
N LEU A 87 -6.55 -2.82 0.02
CA LEU A 87 -6.85 -2.60 1.43
C LEU A 87 -6.35 -1.24 1.92
N TRP A 88 -5.14 -0.83 1.53
CA TRP A 88 -4.60 0.48 1.94
C TRP A 88 -5.40 1.64 1.37
N LEU A 89 -5.92 1.53 0.15
CA LEU A 89 -6.82 2.55 -0.41
C LEU A 89 -8.08 2.68 0.44
N LYS A 90 -8.72 1.57 0.80
CA LYS A 90 -9.93 1.55 1.64
C LYS A 90 -9.67 2.17 3.03
N ILE A 91 -8.57 1.81 3.66
CA ILE A 91 -8.20 2.31 5.00
C ILE A 91 -7.85 3.80 4.94
N THR A 92 -6.96 4.19 4.05
CA THR A 92 -6.45 5.56 4.00
C THR A 92 -7.46 6.59 3.49
N ALA A 93 -8.52 6.13 2.82
CA ALA A 93 -9.66 6.98 2.45
C ALA A 93 -10.45 7.45 3.68
N LYS A 94 -10.46 6.66 4.77
CA LYS A 94 -11.27 6.90 5.96
C LYS A 94 -10.46 7.25 7.20
N PHE A 95 -9.26 6.69 7.34
CA PHE A 95 -8.48 6.76 8.58
C PHE A 95 -7.10 7.36 8.34
N PRO A 96 -6.64 8.23 9.26
CA PRO A 96 -5.24 8.65 9.27
C PRO A 96 -4.34 7.51 9.72
N VAL A 97 -3.14 7.46 9.18
CA VAL A 97 -2.12 6.44 9.45
C VAL A 97 -1.01 7.02 10.33
N LEU A 98 -0.66 6.32 11.39
CA LEU A 98 0.47 6.68 12.24
C LEU A 98 1.75 6.11 11.63
N TYR A 99 2.77 6.95 11.42
CA TYR A 99 4.07 6.53 10.92
C TYR A 99 5.12 6.64 12.04
N LEU A 100 5.66 5.50 12.44
CA LEU A 100 6.81 5.42 13.33
C LEU A 100 8.08 5.42 12.47
N ASN A 101 8.82 6.53 12.49
CA ASN A 101 10.03 6.72 11.69
C ASN A 101 11.22 5.93 12.26
N GLU A 102 11.05 4.63 12.39
CA GLU A 102 12.09 3.68 12.79
C GLU A 102 12.08 2.48 11.82
N LYS A 103 13.27 2.00 11.46
CA LYS A 103 13.44 0.85 10.55
C LYS A 103 13.33 -0.46 11.32
N LEU A 104 12.11 -0.90 11.59
CA LEU A 104 11.82 -2.07 12.41
C LEU A 104 11.44 -3.32 11.61
N THR A 105 11.48 -3.23 10.28
CA THR A 105 11.20 -4.33 9.36
C THR A 105 12.36 -4.51 8.39
N ILE A 106 12.85 -5.74 8.23
CA ILE A 106 13.85 -6.06 7.20
C ILE A 106 13.11 -6.77 6.07
N LYS A 107 13.20 -6.19 4.88
CA LYS A 107 12.55 -6.70 3.68
C LYS A 107 13.57 -7.32 2.74
N TYR A 108 13.49 -8.64 2.59
CA TYR A 108 14.34 -9.39 1.67
C TYR A 108 13.71 -9.45 0.29
N GLY A 109 14.49 -9.17 -0.74
CA GLY A 109 14.04 -9.19 -2.13
C GLY A 109 15.14 -9.71 -3.07
N GLY A 110 14.80 -9.83 -4.36
CA GLY A 110 15.73 -10.32 -5.39
C GLY A 110 15.61 -11.82 -5.67
N HIS A 111 14.89 -12.58 -4.82
CA HIS A 111 14.67 -14.02 -5.02
C HIS A 111 13.66 -14.29 -6.17
N SER A 112 13.72 -15.52 -6.73
CA SER A 112 12.89 -15.92 -7.89
C SER A 112 11.40 -15.94 -7.61
N ASN A 113 11.02 -16.29 -6.37
CA ASN A 113 9.62 -16.49 -5.95
C ASN A 113 8.88 -15.18 -5.59
N GLN A 114 9.42 -14.00 -5.94
CA GLN A 114 8.72 -12.74 -5.68
C GLN A 114 7.43 -12.65 -6.52
N LEU A 115 6.29 -12.37 -5.86
CA LEU A 115 4.98 -12.18 -6.51
C LEU A 115 5.03 -11.15 -7.64
N SER A 116 5.81 -10.08 -7.48
CA SER A 116 5.98 -9.05 -8.51
C SER A 116 6.69 -9.54 -9.79
N LYS A 117 7.37 -10.70 -9.73
CA LYS A 117 7.96 -11.37 -10.91
C LYS A 117 7.00 -12.37 -11.53
N LYS A 118 6.14 -13.01 -10.70
CA LYS A 118 5.19 -14.03 -11.15
C LYS A 118 4.07 -13.44 -12.03
N TYR A 119 3.65 -12.22 -11.72
CA TYR A 119 2.54 -11.57 -12.44
C TYR A 119 3.06 -10.37 -13.22
N TRP A 120 2.96 -10.42 -14.55
CA TRP A 120 3.24 -9.26 -15.39
C TRP A 120 2.11 -8.23 -15.31
N GLY A 121 2.42 -6.96 -15.61
CA GLY A 121 1.39 -5.91 -15.70
C GLY A 121 0.67 -5.66 -14.37
N MET A 122 1.42 -5.49 -13.27
CA MET A 122 0.89 -5.24 -11.94
C MET A 122 -0.17 -4.12 -11.91
N ASP A 123 -0.10 -3.17 -12.84
CA ASP A 123 -1.08 -2.07 -12.91
C ASP A 123 -2.49 -2.53 -13.27
N ARG A 124 -2.70 -3.67 -13.92
CA ARG A 124 -4.04 -4.23 -14.16
C ARG A 124 -4.81 -4.51 -12.86
N PHE A 125 -4.09 -4.98 -11.81
CA PHE A 125 -4.69 -5.24 -10.50
C PHE A 125 -4.90 -3.95 -9.69
N ARG A 126 -3.98 -2.97 -9.84
CA ARG A 126 -4.19 -1.64 -9.26
C ARG A 126 -5.34 -0.90 -9.91
N ILE A 127 -5.53 -1.05 -11.23
CA ILE A 127 -6.70 -0.54 -11.97
C ILE A 127 -7.97 -1.12 -11.37
N LYS A 128 -8.04 -2.44 -11.19
CA LYS A 128 -9.21 -3.10 -10.57
C LYS A 128 -9.50 -2.57 -9.16
N ALA A 129 -8.48 -2.41 -8.33
CA ALA A 129 -8.63 -1.85 -6.98
C ALA A 129 -9.14 -0.39 -7.01
N LEU A 130 -8.65 0.44 -7.95
CA LEU A 130 -9.11 1.82 -8.13
C LEU A 130 -10.57 1.86 -8.63
N GLU A 131 -10.94 1.00 -9.57
CA GLU A 131 -12.32 0.87 -10.02
C GLU A 131 -13.26 0.49 -8.89
N ASN A 132 -12.85 -0.49 -8.07
CA ASN A 132 -13.65 -0.95 -6.94
C ASN A 132 -13.90 0.18 -5.93
N ILE A 133 -12.86 0.92 -5.52
CA ILE A 133 -13.04 1.99 -4.53
C ILE A 133 -13.85 3.18 -5.07
N ILE A 134 -13.75 3.49 -6.38
CA ILE A 134 -14.56 4.53 -7.02
C ILE A 134 -16.01 4.09 -7.09
N LYS A 135 -16.30 2.86 -7.52
CA LYS A 135 -17.65 2.32 -7.61
C LYS A 135 -18.40 2.27 -6.29
N ASN A 136 -17.68 2.02 -5.19
CA ASN A 136 -18.28 1.93 -3.87
C ASN A 136 -18.75 3.27 -3.28
N ASN A 137 -18.56 4.39 -4.00
CA ASN A 137 -18.96 5.74 -3.59
C ASN A 137 -18.54 6.13 -2.16
N SER A 138 -17.43 5.55 -1.68
CA SER A 138 -16.92 5.75 -0.31
C SER A 138 -15.92 6.90 -0.18
N LEU A 139 -15.57 7.52 -1.31
CA LEU A 139 -14.59 8.60 -1.38
C LEU A 139 -15.27 9.97 -1.29
N ASN A 140 -14.62 10.91 -0.60
CA ASN A 140 -15.00 12.30 -0.76
C ASN A 140 -14.65 12.80 -2.17
N LYS A 141 -15.26 13.91 -2.59
CA LYS A 141 -15.11 14.47 -3.95
C LYS A 141 -13.64 14.70 -4.35
N LYS A 142 -12.80 15.16 -3.42
CA LYS A 142 -11.36 15.39 -3.67
C LYS A 142 -10.63 14.06 -3.95
N TYR A 143 -10.87 13.05 -3.13
CA TYR A 143 -10.24 11.74 -3.29
C TYR A 143 -10.74 11.00 -4.53
N GLU A 144 -12.02 11.15 -4.86
CA GLU A 144 -12.59 10.59 -6.08
C GLU A 144 -11.92 11.14 -7.34
N ILE A 145 -11.72 12.46 -7.42
CA ILE A 145 -11.02 13.09 -8.54
C ILE A 145 -9.60 12.54 -8.67
N LEU A 146 -8.85 12.49 -7.58
CA LEU A 146 -7.48 11.96 -7.57
C LEU A 146 -7.42 10.48 -7.97
N ALA A 147 -8.36 9.67 -7.49
CA ALA A 147 -8.45 8.25 -7.85
C ALA A 147 -8.75 8.07 -9.35
N LYS A 148 -9.71 8.83 -9.92
CA LYS A 148 -10.03 8.80 -11.35
C LYS A 148 -8.83 9.21 -12.21
N GLN A 149 -8.12 10.27 -11.86
CA GLN A 149 -6.90 10.69 -12.56
C GLN A 149 -5.81 9.62 -12.53
N THR A 150 -5.63 8.97 -11.37
CA THR A 150 -4.65 7.89 -11.22
C THR A 150 -5.06 6.66 -12.03
N LEU A 151 -6.35 6.31 -12.03
CA LEU A 151 -6.91 5.21 -12.82
C LEU A 151 -6.63 5.43 -14.30
N GLN A 152 -6.94 6.60 -14.84
CA GLN A 152 -6.68 6.95 -16.23
C GLN A 152 -5.19 6.79 -16.58
N LYS A 153 -4.29 7.39 -15.79
CA LYS A 153 -2.84 7.30 -15.99
C LYS A 153 -2.35 5.85 -16.00
N LYS A 154 -2.84 5.01 -15.07
CA LYS A 154 -2.44 3.59 -15.02
C LYS A 154 -2.99 2.79 -16.20
N ALA A 155 -4.21 3.07 -16.64
CA ALA A 155 -4.79 2.45 -17.82
C ALA A 155 -3.98 2.79 -19.09
N GLU A 156 -3.58 4.04 -19.28
CA GLU A 156 -2.73 4.46 -20.39
C GLU A 156 -1.37 3.74 -20.40
N ILE A 157 -0.71 3.64 -19.25
CA ILE A 157 0.57 2.93 -19.09
C ILE A 157 0.40 1.45 -19.42
N TYR A 158 -0.66 0.83 -18.91
CA TYR A 158 -0.96 -0.58 -19.14
C TYR A 158 -1.23 -0.87 -20.63
N LEU A 159 -2.05 -0.05 -21.28
CA LEU A 159 -2.35 -0.16 -22.72
C LEU A 159 -1.09 0.01 -23.60
N LYS A 160 -0.23 0.99 -23.27
CA LYS A 160 1.07 1.15 -23.95
C LYS A 160 1.94 -0.10 -23.82
N GLY A 161 1.92 -0.71 -22.63
CA GLY A 161 2.65 -1.96 -22.35
C GLY A 161 2.09 -3.15 -23.13
N LEU A 162 0.78 -3.26 -23.29
CA LEU A 162 0.13 -4.29 -24.12
C LEU A 162 0.53 -4.16 -25.59
N LYS A 163 0.41 -2.96 -26.15
CA LYS A 163 0.78 -2.71 -27.58
C LYS A 163 2.22 -3.08 -27.91
N LYS A 164 3.17 -2.87 -26.95
CA LYS A 164 4.57 -3.26 -27.14
C LYS A 164 4.81 -4.77 -27.13
N ARG A 165 3.93 -5.55 -26.46
CA ARG A 165 4.07 -7.01 -26.37
C ARG A 165 3.37 -7.77 -27.48
N ASN A 166 2.35 -7.17 -28.07
CA ASN A 166 1.61 -7.76 -29.18
C ASN A 166 2.25 -7.42 -30.56
N LYS A 167 3.48 -6.89 -30.56
CA LYS A 167 4.35 -6.72 -31.71
C LYS A 167 5.43 -7.79 -31.72
#